data_97b189dd492009a5c53ae38efc72fa44
#
_entry.id   97b189dd492009a5c53ae38efc72fa44
#
_cell.length_a   1.000
_cell.length_b   1.000
_cell.length_c   1.000
_cell.angle_alpha   90.00
_cell.angle_beta   90.00
_cell.angle_gamma   90.00
#
_symmetry.space_group_name_H-M   'P 1'
#
loop_
_entity.id
_entity.type
_entity.pdbx_description
1 polymer ?
#
loop_
_entity_poly.entity_id
_entity_poly.type
_entity_poly.pdbx_seq_one_letter_code
_entity_poly.pdbx_strand_id
1 'polypeptide(L)' 'MKIALLGYGTVGRGVDQIIRDRVGSVEVARILELPDRLSDPRMTSDYSEIVSDPDIDLVVEC' A
#
# COMPACT_ATOMS: atom_id res chain seq x y z
N MET A 1 1.74 3.27 -12.65
CA MET A 1 1.58 4.10 -11.43
C MET A 1 1.79 3.23 -10.20
N LYS A 2 2.64 3.68 -9.30
CA LYS A 2 2.86 3.01 -8.02
C LYS A 2 2.16 3.78 -6.92
N ILE A 3 1.38 3.07 -6.11
CA ILE A 3 0.65 3.67 -5.01
C ILE A 3 1.03 3.03 -3.67
N ALA A 4 0.77 3.76 -2.60
CA ALA A 4 0.88 3.25 -1.24
C ALA A 4 -0.51 3.26 -0.60
N LEU A 5 -0.82 2.21 0.14
CA LEU A 5 -2.03 2.13 0.95
C LEU A 5 -1.72 2.45 2.40
N LEU A 6 -2.50 3.30 3.02
CA LEU A 6 -2.41 3.56 4.46
C LEU A 6 -3.47 2.71 5.15
N GLY A 7 -3.04 1.54 5.60
CA GLY A 7 -3.92 0.56 6.24
C GLY A 7 -4.23 -0.64 5.34
N TYR A 8 -4.35 -1.80 5.97
CA TYR A 8 -4.59 -3.05 5.24
C TYR A 8 -5.65 -3.90 5.97
N GLY A 9 -6.69 -3.24 6.46
CA GLY A 9 -7.86 -3.92 6.99
C GLY A 9 -8.77 -4.36 5.85
N THR A 10 -10.06 -4.53 6.14
CA THR A 10 -11.02 -5.02 5.15
C THR A 10 -11.05 -4.17 3.88
N VAL A 11 -11.06 -2.84 4.04
CA VAL A 11 -11.11 -1.93 2.89
C VAL A 11 -9.80 -1.95 2.11
N GLY A 12 -8.67 -1.86 2.81
CA GLY A 12 -7.35 -1.87 2.14
C GLY A 12 -7.10 -3.16 1.37
N ARG A 13 -7.46 -4.30 1.94
CA ARG A 13 -7.37 -5.60 1.26
C ARG A 13 -8.24 -5.63 0.02
N GLY A 14 -9.44 -5.09 0.11
CA GLY A 14 -10.35 -5.02 -1.02
C GLY A 14 -9.80 -4.18 -2.16
N VAL A 15 -9.22 -3.03 -1.84
CA VAL A 15 -8.58 -2.16 -2.81
C VAL A 15 -7.41 -2.88 -3.49
N ASP A 16 -6.54 -3.51 -2.70
CA ASP A 16 -5.39 -4.25 -3.22
C ASP A 16 -5.84 -5.36 -4.17
N GLN A 17 -6.87 -6.12 -3.80
CA GLN A 17 -7.39 -7.21 -4.61
C GLN A 17 -7.95 -6.72 -5.95
N ILE A 18 -8.71 -5.64 -5.93
CA ILE A 18 -9.28 -5.06 -7.15
C ILE A 18 -8.16 -4.57 -8.08
N ILE A 19 -7.17 -3.88 -7.53
CA ILE A 19 -6.05 -3.38 -8.32
C ILE A 19 -5.27 -4.54 -8.94
N ARG A 20 -5.00 -5.58 -8.15
CA ARG A 20 -4.27 -6.74 -8.62
C ARG A 20 -4.99 -7.47 -9.75
N ASP A 21 -6.30 -7.60 -9.62
CA ASP A 21 -7.08 -8.40 -10.56
C ASP A 21 -7.54 -7.63 -11.79
N ARG A 22 -7.72 -6.31 -11.70
CA ARG A 22 -8.46 -5.56 -12.71
C ARG A 22 -7.74 -4.33 -13.25
N VAL A 23 -6.68 -3.87 -12.59
CA VAL A 23 -6.03 -2.62 -12.97
C VAL A 23 -4.54 -2.88 -13.25
N GLY A 24 -4.24 -3.20 -14.51
CA GLY A 24 -2.87 -3.56 -14.88
C GLY A 24 -1.88 -2.41 -14.87
N SER A 25 -2.37 -1.15 -14.86
CA SER A 25 -1.51 0.04 -14.89
C SER A 25 -1.17 0.58 -13.51
N VAL A 26 -1.67 -0.03 -12.45
CA VAL A 26 -1.45 0.41 -11.06
C VAL A 26 -0.85 -0.73 -10.26
N GLU A 27 0.16 -0.40 -9.48
CA GLU A 27 0.82 -1.35 -8.58
C GLU A 27 0.73 -0.84 -7.14
N VAL A 28 0.29 -1.67 -6.21
CA VAL A 28 0.39 -1.37 -4.77
C VAL A 28 1.82 -1.71 -4.35
N ALA A 29 2.66 -0.69 -4.25
CA ALA A 29 4.09 -0.87 -4.00
C ALA A 29 4.44 -0.85 -2.51
N ARG A 30 3.67 -0.14 -1.70
CA ARG A 30 3.89 0.00 -0.26
C ARG A 30 2.58 -0.02 0.49
N ILE A 31 2.61 -0.53 1.71
CA ILE A 31 1.45 -0.58 2.60
C ILE A 31 1.92 -0.19 4.00
N LEU A 32 1.25 0.79 4.60
CA LEU A 32 1.48 1.15 6.00
C LEU A 32 0.60 0.31 6.89
N GLU A 33 1.18 -0.34 7.89
CA GLU A 33 0.43 -1.12 8.85
C GLU A 33 1.10 -1.04 10.22
N LEU A 34 0.41 -1.50 11.25
CA LEU A 34 0.95 -1.53 12.60
C LEU A 34 2.12 -2.53 12.71
N PRO A 35 3.10 -2.29 13.61
CA PRO A 35 4.27 -3.15 13.69
C PRO A 35 3.99 -4.62 13.94
N ASP A 36 2.88 -4.93 14.62
CA ASP A 36 2.48 -6.31 14.93
C ASP A 36 1.68 -6.97 13.80
N ARG A 37 1.44 -6.28 12.70
CA ARG A 37 0.63 -6.76 11.58
C ARG A 37 1.40 -6.82 10.27
N LEU A 38 2.71 -6.73 10.31
CA LEU A 38 3.52 -6.79 9.11
C LEU A 38 3.58 -8.24 8.61
N SER A 39 2.94 -8.51 7.49
CA SER A 39 2.81 -9.87 6.94
C SER A 39 3.13 -9.97 5.46
N ASP A 40 3.59 -8.89 4.85
CA ASP A 40 3.82 -8.78 3.41
C ASP A 40 5.08 -7.94 3.20
N PRO A 41 5.97 -8.29 2.26
CA PRO A 41 7.19 -7.53 2.02
C PRO A 41 6.99 -6.06 1.67
N ARG A 42 5.80 -5.70 1.18
CA ARG A 42 5.46 -4.31 0.85
C ARG A 42 5.12 -3.49 2.09
N MET A 43 4.93 -4.13 3.23
CA MET A 43 4.45 -3.47 4.44
C MET A 43 5.58 -2.83 5.24
N THR A 44 5.28 -1.68 5.81
CA THR A 44 6.13 -0.97 6.75
C THR A 44 5.26 -0.33 7.83
N SER A 45 5.80 -0.15 9.02
CA SER A 45 5.15 0.63 10.07
C SER A 45 5.70 2.06 10.14
N ASP A 46 6.64 2.40 9.28
CA ASP A 46 7.29 3.71 9.26
C ASP A 46 6.74 4.54 8.10
N TYR A 47 5.88 5.51 8.42
CA TYR A 47 5.29 6.39 7.42
C TYR A 47 6.34 7.17 6.63
N SER A 48 7.48 7.49 7.24
CA SER A 48 8.54 8.20 6.55
C SER A 48 9.10 7.44 5.36
N GLU A 49 9.07 6.11 5.39
CA GLU A 49 9.49 5.29 4.25
C GLU A 49 8.57 5.46 3.05
N ILE A 50 7.30 5.78 3.30
CA ILE A 50 6.33 5.99 2.23
C ILE A 50 6.49 7.40 1.65
N VAL A 51 6.53 8.42 2.51
CA VAL A 51 6.58 9.81 2.03
C VAL A 51 7.92 10.18 1.41
N SER A 52 8.98 9.46 1.76
CA SER A 52 10.31 9.70 1.19
C SER A 52 10.60 8.86 -0.05
N ASP A 53 9.71 7.95 -0.42
CA ASP A 53 9.91 7.07 -1.57
C ASP A 53 9.54 7.83 -2.86
N PRO A 54 10.52 8.15 -3.72
CA PRO A 54 10.25 8.91 -4.94
C PRO A 54 9.48 8.14 -6.00
N ASP A 55 9.35 6.83 -5.84
CA ASP A 55 8.64 5.98 -6.80
C ASP A 55 7.13 5.93 -6.53
N ILE A 56 6.69 6.39 -5.36
CA ILE A 56 5.27 6.42 -5.02
C ILE A 56 4.61 7.65 -5.64
N ASP A 57 3.63 7.41 -6.50
CA ASP A 57 2.92 8.46 -7.22
C ASP A 57 1.70 8.97 -6.43
N LEU A 58 1.08 8.11 -5.64
CA LEU A 58 -0.15 8.43 -4.94
C LEU A 58 -0.25 7.63 -3.65
N VAL A 59 -0.74 8.28 -2.61
CA VAL A 59 -1.03 7.64 -1.32
C VAL A 59 -2.53 7.59 -1.12
N VAL A 60 -3.05 6.42 -0.80
CA VAL A 60 -4.48 6.19 -0.61
C VAL A 60 -4.76 5.78 0.83
N GLU A 61 -5.57 6.56 1.51
CA GLU A 61 -6.01 6.24 2.86
C GLU A 61 -7.21 5.28 2.82
N CYS A 62 -7.09 4.19 3.58
CA CYS A 62 -8.12 3.15 3.58
C CYS A 62 -8.80 3.03 4.94
#